data_55ee15634dcb7d3f22e76784cab08a04
#
_entry.id   55ee15634dcb7d3f22e76784cab08a04
#
_cell.length_a   1.000
_cell.length_b   1.000
_cell.length_c   1.000
_cell.angle_alpha   90.00
_cell.angle_beta   90.00
_cell.angle_gamma   90.00
#
_symmetry.space_group_name_H-M   'P 1'
#
loop_
_entity.id
_entity.type
_entity.pdbx_description
1 polymer ?
#
loop_
_entity_poly.entity_id
_entity_poly.type
_entity_poly.pdbx_seq_one_letter_code
_entity_poly.pdbx_strand_id
1 'polypeptide(L)'
;MRNMEEKVNDLWGQLLFPVNHKSGALYAVCNVRPNPTFPPSSISGSISFRQLSPSKHLEMMMDIQGFTCSGGPHLHGIHVHTYADLKDGCEGAGPHFNPFNVSHPHHPGDFGNFHHDATGHLVKPLRRLLKGTLFGPESFIGRSIVIHEGEDDLGSGGNPGSLLHGNSGRRLACCVIGISATLPS
;
A
#
# COMPACT_ATOMS: atom_id res chain seq x y z
N MET A 1 18.48 26.79 12.71
CA MET A 1 17.07 27.06 12.40
C MET A 1 16.54 25.84 11.68
N ARG A 2 15.43 25.23 12.15
CA ARG A 2 14.77 24.15 11.38
C ARG A 2 14.22 24.73 10.09
N ASN A 3 14.34 23.99 8.98
CA ASN A 3 13.80 24.42 7.70
C ASN A 3 12.26 24.35 7.69
N MET A 4 11.63 24.89 6.66
CA MET A 4 10.18 24.93 6.56
C MET A 4 9.54 23.54 6.53
N GLU A 5 10.20 22.61 5.86
CA GLU A 5 9.76 21.22 5.68
C GLU A 5 9.77 20.45 7.01
N GLU A 6 10.81 20.63 7.84
CA GLU A 6 10.84 20.08 9.19
C GLU A 6 9.71 20.60 10.07
N LYS A 7 9.37 21.91 9.94
CA LYS A 7 8.27 22.52 10.71
C LYS A 7 6.91 21.98 10.25
N VAL A 8 6.70 21.78 8.96
CA VAL A 8 5.45 21.22 8.41
C VAL A 8 5.28 19.77 8.87
N ASN A 9 6.35 18.98 8.85
CA ASN A 9 6.31 17.58 9.31
C ASN A 9 6.09 17.48 10.83
N ASP A 10 6.65 18.38 11.63
CA ASP A 10 6.37 18.50 13.07
C ASP A 10 4.90 18.84 13.34
N LEU A 11 4.33 19.80 12.59
CA LEU A 11 2.92 20.16 12.70
C LEU A 11 2.00 19.03 12.30
N TRP A 12 2.32 18.31 11.24
CA TRP A 12 1.57 17.15 10.78
C TRP A 12 1.60 16.03 11.83
N GLY A 13 2.76 15.77 12.42
CA GLY A 13 2.91 14.83 13.53
C GLY A 13 2.07 15.21 14.75
N GLN A 14 2.06 16.49 15.13
CA GLN A 14 1.26 16.98 16.26
C GLN A 14 -0.24 16.93 15.98
N LEU A 15 -0.68 17.19 14.74
CA LEU A 15 -2.08 17.16 14.36
C LEU A 15 -2.67 15.76 14.36
N LEU A 16 -1.91 14.79 13.85
CA LEU A 16 -2.34 13.40 13.76
C LEU A 16 -2.13 12.63 15.08
N PHE A 17 -1.19 13.08 15.92
CA PHE A 17 -0.79 12.38 17.16
C PHE A 17 -0.73 13.34 18.36
N PRO A 18 -1.87 13.82 18.87
CA PRO A 18 -1.88 14.72 20.03
C PRO A 18 -1.38 14.06 21.32
N VAL A 19 -1.05 12.78 21.33
CA VAL A 19 -0.59 12.03 22.50
C VAL A 19 0.84 11.55 22.30
N ASN A 20 1.79 12.20 23.00
CA ASN A 20 3.16 11.79 23.37
C ASN A 20 3.74 10.54 22.66
N HIS A 21 4.04 10.59 21.36
CA HIS A 21 4.98 9.65 20.78
C HIS A 21 6.41 10.07 21.14
N LYS A 22 6.90 9.58 22.27
CA LYS A 22 8.30 9.80 22.74
C LYS A 22 9.36 9.30 21.76
N SER A 23 8.98 8.53 20.72
CA SER A 23 9.93 7.94 19.76
C SER A 23 9.93 8.60 18.38
N GLY A 24 8.98 9.46 18.05
CA GLY A 24 8.85 10.03 16.69
C GLY A 24 8.50 9.02 15.59
N ALA A 25 8.41 7.73 15.92
CA ALA A 25 8.08 6.68 14.97
C ALA A 25 6.58 6.64 14.65
N LEU A 26 6.23 6.46 13.38
CA LEU A 26 4.87 6.17 12.94
C LEU A 26 4.72 4.70 12.58
N TYR A 27 3.56 4.16 12.95
CA TYR A 27 3.10 2.84 12.56
C TYR A 27 1.76 2.96 11.86
N ALA A 28 1.55 2.15 10.83
CA ALA A 28 0.28 2.08 10.13
C ALA A 28 -0.06 0.63 9.80
N VAL A 29 -1.35 0.35 9.66
CA VAL A 29 -1.86 -0.97 9.30
C VAL A 29 -2.96 -0.82 8.26
N CYS A 30 -3.02 -1.81 7.37
CA CYS A 30 -4.02 -1.96 6.35
C CYS A 30 -4.59 -3.39 6.46
N ASN A 31 -5.80 -3.52 7.02
CA ASN A 31 -6.45 -4.82 7.21
C ASN A 31 -7.15 -5.22 5.92
N VAL A 32 -6.50 -6.12 5.16
CA VAL A 32 -6.94 -6.57 3.84
C VAL A 32 -8.26 -7.32 3.92
N ARG A 33 -9.19 -6.97 3.05
CA ARG A 33 -10.49 -7.63 2.91
C ARG A 33 -10.79 -7.92 1.46
N PRO A 34 -11.53 -9.01 1.17
CA PRO A 34 -11.96 -9.33 -0.18
C PRO A 34 -12.76 -8.20 -0.80
N ASN A 35 -12.62 -8.00 -2.12
CA ASN A 35 -13.48 -7.09 -2.85
C ASN A 35 -14.89 -7.69 -2.98
N PRO A 36 -15.93 -7.06 -2.41
CA PRO A 36 -17.29 -7.61 -2.44
C PRO A 36 -17.92 -7.59 -3.85
N THR A 37 -17.41 -6.74 -4.75
CA THR A 37 -17.88 -6.67 -6.13
C THR A 37 -17.33 -7.77 -7.02
N PHE A 38 -16.42 -8.60 -6.47
CA PHE A 38 -15.74 -9.66 -7.22
C PHE A 38 -15.72 -10.97 -6.42
N PRO A 39 -16.83 -11.74 -6.37
CA PRO A 39 -16.82 -13.06 -5.77
C PRO A 39 -16.25 -14.13 -6.72
N PRO A 40 -15.61 -15.19 -6.18
CA PRO A 40 -15.35 -15.40 -4.76
C PRO A 40 -13.89 -15.08 -4.42
N SER A 41 -13.60 -13.90 -3.90
CA SER A 41 -12.29 -13.64 -3.30
C SER A 41 -12.36 -13.98 -1.80
N SER A 42 -11.35 -14.69 -1.29
CA SER A 42 -11.18 -14.97 0.14
C SER A 42 -9.93 -14.30 0.72
N ILE A 43 -9.31 -13.41 -0.07
CA ILE A 43 -8.05 -12.76 0.30
C ILE A 43 -8.25 -11.88 1.52
N SER A 44 -7.48 -12.17 2.57
CA SER A 44 -7.54 -11.45 3.85
C SER A 44 -6.17 -11.43 4.51
N GLY A 45 -5.97 -10.54 5.47
CA GLY A 45 -4.71 -10.44 6.20
C GLY A 45 -4.35 -9.02 6.55
N SER A 46 -3.06 -8.71 6.63
CA SER A 46 -2.60 -7.38 6.98
C SER A 46 -1.34 -6.96 6.21
N ILE A 47 -1.26 -5.65 5.97
CA ILE A 47 -0.06 -4.99 5.51
C ILE A 47 0.28 -3.92 6.55
N SER A 48 1.48 -3.98 7.09
CA SER A 48 1.90 -3.12 8.19
C SER A 48 3.09 -2.27 7.80
N PHE A 49 3.15 -1.07 8.33
CA PHE A 49 4.19 -0.10 8.03
C PHE A 49 4.81 0.44 9.30
N ARG A 50 6.12 0.73 9.21
CA ARG A 50 6.87 1.46 10.23
C ARG A 50 7.75 2.51 9.56
N GLN A 51 7.75 3.73 10.10
CA GLN A 51 8.72 4.76 9.73
C GLN A 51 9.20 5.47 10.99
N LEU A 52 10.49 5.40 11.27
CA LEU A 52 11.09 5.86 12.53
C LEU A 52 11.14 7.39 12.63
N SER A 53 11.22 8.09 11.49
CA SER A 53 11.13 9.55 11.38
C SER A 53 10.92 9.93 9.92
N PRO A 54 10.56 11.19 9.59
CA PRO A 54 10.40 11.63 8.21
C PRO A 54 11.62 11.40 7.32
N SER A 55 12.82 11.46 7.88
CA SER A 55 14.08 11.25 7.15
C SER A 55 14.51 9.80 7.00
N LYS A 56 13.78 8.86 7.62
CA LYS A 56 14.07 7.42 7.53
C LYS A 56 13.20 6.75 6.49
N HIS A 57 13.71 5.65 5.95
CA HIS A 57 12.93 4.84 5.00
C HIS A 57 11.67 4.28 5.65
N LEU A 58 10.62 4.21 4.86
CA LEU A 58 9.44 3.44 5.18
C LEU A 58 9.77 1.95 5.13
N GLU A 59 9.31 1.19 6.11
CA GLU A 59 9.40 -0.26 6.15
C GLU A 59 8.01 -0.85 6.08
N MET A 60 7.87 -1.97 5.36
CA MET A 60 6.61 -2.66 5.12
C MET A 60 6.75 -4.15 5.41
N MET A 61 5.72 -4.72 6.00
CA MET A 61 5.54 -6.16 6.21
C MET A 61 4.17 -6.57 5.68
N MET A 62 4.06 -7.77 5.12
CA MET A 62 2.79 -8.34 4.64
C MET A 62 2.59 -9.75 5.19
N ASP A 63 1.34 -10.04 5.55
CA ASP A 63 0.84 -11.35 5.90
C ASP A 63 -0.59 -11.48 5.34
N ILE A 64 -0.74 -12.14 4.20
CA ILE A 64 -1.97 -12.18 3.40
C ILE A 64 -2.23 -13.61 2.97
N GLN A 65 -3.46 -14.08 3.14
CA GLN A 65 -3.88 -15.43 2.80
C GLN A 65 -5.15 -15.44 1.95
N GLY A 66 -5.50 -16.60 1.43
CA GLY A 66 -6.75 -16.81 0.69
C GLY A 66 -6.61 -16.62 -0.82
N PHE A 67 -5.40 -16.60 -1.35
CA PHE A 67 -5.19 -16.68 -2.80
C PHE A 67 -5.57 -18.06 -3.32
N THR A 68 -6.16 -18.11 -4.53
CA THR A 68 -6.52 -19.37 -5.17
C THR A 68 -5.35 -19.98 -5.92
N CYS A 69 -5.01 -21.22 -5.61
CA CYS A 69 -3.86 -21.92 -6.19
C CYS A 69 -4.17 -22.67 -7.49
N SER A 70 -5.31 -22.41 -8.13
CA SER A 70 -5.68 -23.05 -9.39
C SER A 70 -4.85 -22.50 -10.55
N GLY A 71 -3.84 -23.25 -10.99
CA GLY A 71 -3.10 -22.92 -12.20
C GLY A 71 -1.63 -22.53 -12.02
N GLY A 72 -1.05 -22.64 -10.82
CA GLY A 72 0.36 -22.35 -10.53
C GLY A 72 0.59 -21.06 -9.75
N PRO A 73 1.85 -20.71 -9.45
CA PRO A 73 2.16 -19.49 -8.73
C PRO A 73 1.78 -18.28 -9.57
N HIS A 74 0.85 -17.50 -9.08
CA HIS A 74 0.44 -16.27 -9.73
C HIS A 74 1.17 -15.09 -9.09
N LEU A 75 1.62 -14.18 -9.94
CA LEU A 75 2.10 -12.86 -9.52
C LEU A 75 0.89 -11.91 -9.42
N HIS A 76 0.91 -11.09 -8.38
CA HIS A 76 -0.12 -10.11 -8.10
C HIS A 76 0.51 -8.73 -7.95
N GLY A 77 0.08 -7.78 -8.77
CA GLY A 77 0.41 -6.37 -8.55
C GLY A 77 -0.22 -5.87 -7.26
N ILE A 78 0.55 -5.17 -6.44
CA ILE A 78 0.07 -4.54 -5.20
C ILE A 78 0.48 -3.07 -5.20
N HIS A 79 -0.52 -2.18 -5.11
CA HIS A 79 -0.29 -0.76 -5.27
C HIS A 79 -1.06 0.08 -4.25
N VAL A 80 -0.51 1.26 -3.92
CA VAL A 80 -1.23 2.30 -3.18
C VAL A 80 -2.10 3.09 -4.14
N HIS A 81 -3.39 3.19 -3.81
CA HIS A 81 -4.40 3.96 -4.53
C HIS A 81 -4.78 5.25 -3.80
N THR A 82 -5.35 6.20 -4.55
CA THR A 82 -5.52 7.59 -4.10
C THR A 82 -6.52 7.75 -2.96
N TYR A 83 -7.65 7.02 -2.98
CA TYR A 83 -8.76 7.28 -2.07
C TYR A 83 -8.96 6.15 -1.05
N ALA A 84 -9.45 6.53 0.14
CA ALA A 84 -9.86 5.61 1.20
C ALA A 84 -11.35 5.20 1.08
N ASP A 85 -12.03 5.57 0.01
CA ASP A 85 -13.43 5.25 -0.20
C ASP A 85 -13.58 3.80 -0.71
N LEU A 86 -13.95 2.90 0.17
CA LEU A 86 -14.17 1.49 -0.13
C LEU A 86 -15.66 1.09 0.03
N LYS A 87 -16.56 2.09 0.01
CA LYS A 87 -18.00 1.86 0.16
C LYS A 87 -18.55 0.93 -0.93
N ASP A 88 -18.11 1.15 -2.16
CA ASP A 88 -18.52 0.34 -3.32
C ASP A 88 -17.44 -0.67 -3.72
N GLY A 89 -16.79 -1.27 -2.72
CA GLY A 89 -15.69 -2.19 -2.91
C GLY A 89 -14.38 -1.48 -3.29
N CYS A 90 -13.47 -2.23 -3.88
CA CYS A 90 -12.13 -1.71 -4.20
C CYS A 90 -12.12 -0.69 -5.35
N GLU A 91 -13.20 -0.53 -6.09
CA GLU A 91 -13.30 0.44 -7.20
C GLU A 91 -13.25 1.89 -6.71
N GLY A 92 -13.81 2.16 -5.53
CA GLY A 92 -13.77 3.47 -4.89
C GLY A 92 -12.36 3.95 -4.48
N ALA A 93 -11.38 3.05 -4.43
CA ALA A 93 -9.98 3.40 -4.18
C ALA A 93 -9.38 4.36 -5.24
N GLY A 94 -10.01 4.47 -6.41
CA GLY A 94 -9.59 5.35 -7.49
C GLY A 94 -8.33 4.87 -8.23
N PRO A 95 -7.56 5.79 -8.85
CA PRO A 95 -6.31 5.47 -9.55
C PRO A 95 -5.15 5.25 -8.57
N HIS A 96 -4.00 4.82 -9.09
CA HIS A 96 -2.74 4.78 -8.32
C HIS A 96 -2.44 6.14 -7.70
N PHE A 97 -1.87 6.12 -6.50
CA PHE A 97 -1.42 7.33 -5.83
C PHE A 97 -0.18 7.91 -6.52
N ASN A 98 -0.37 9.02 -7.22
CA ASN A 98 0.65 9.64 -8.07
C ASN A 98 0.83 11.13 -7.76
N PRO A 99 1.41 11.50 -6.60
CA PRO A 99 1.58 12.89 -6.22
C PRO A 99 2.62 13.64 -7.07
N PHE A 100 3.47 12.92 -7.80
CA PHE A 100 4.56 13.50 -8.59
C PHE A 100 4.26 13.53 -10.09
N ASN A 101 3.08 13.08 -10.51
CA ASN A 101 2.67 13.02 -11.92
C ASN A 101 3.70 12.32 -12.83
N VAL A 102 4.18 11.16 -12.37
CA VAL A 102 5.13 10.30 -13.11
C VAL A 102 4.41 9.10 -13.70
N SER A 103 5.02 8.41 -14.65
CA SER A 103 4.47 7.18 -15.19
C SER A 103 4.70 5.99 -14.25
N HIS A 104 3.79 5.00 -14.29
CA HIS A 104 4.00 3.69 -13.71
C HIS A 104 5.24 3.01 -14.34
N PRO A 105 6.10 2.34 -13.58
CA PRO A 105 6.00 1.95 -12.16
C PRO A 105 6.78 2.88 -11.21
N HIS A 106 6.71 4.17 -11.43
CA HIS A 106 7.51 5.13 -10.65
C HIS A 106 6.71 5.85 -9.56
N HIS A 107 5.42 5.54 -9.37
CA HIS A 107 4.63 6.06 -8.26
C HIS A 107 5.22 5.59 -6.90
N PRO A 108 5.09 6.35 -5.83
CA PRO A 108 5.63 5.97 -4.52
C PRO A 108 5.11 4.63 -4.00
N GLY A 109 3.88 4.29 -4.32
CA GLY A 109 3.17 3.10 -3.87
C GLY A 109 3.15 1.94 -4.87
N ASP A 110 3.92 1.98 -5.94
CA ASP A 110 4.05 0.85 -6.87
C ASP A 110 5.00 -0.19 -6.25
N PHE A 111 4.44 -1.12 -5.48
CA PHE A 111 5.25 -2.14 -4.78
C PHE A 111 5.73 -3.26 -5.70
N GLY A 112 5.16 -3.35 -6.92
CA GLY A 112 5.46 -4.37 -7.92
C GLY A 112 4.72 -5.68 -7.64
N ASN A 113 5.33 -6.78 -8.07
CA ASN A 113 4.73 -8.10 -8.07
C ASN A 113 5.08 -8.92 -6.83
N PHE A 114 4.08 -9.62 -6.30
CA PHE A 114 4.21 -10.57 -5.21
C PHE A 114 3.51 -11.88 -5.58
N HIS A 115 4.09 -12.98 -5.14
CA HIS A 115 3.45 -14.26 -5.28
C HIS A 115 3.24 -14.94 -3.92
N HIS A 116 2.13 -15.65 -3.83
CA HIS A 116 1.79 -16.53 -2.73
C HIS A 116 2.44 -17.90 -2.91
N ASP A 117 2.53 -18.66 -1.83
CA ASP A 117 2.99 -20.05 -1.86
C ASP A 117 1.88 -21.02 -2.35
N ALA A 118 2.19 -22.31 -2.35
CA ALA A 118 1.25 -23.35 -2.79
C ALA A 118 -0.01 -23.48 -1.90
N THR A 119 -0.02 -22.85 -0.73
CA THR A 119 -1.19 -22.81 0.18
C THR A 119 -2.05 -21.56 0.02
N GLY A 120 -1.67 -20.67 -0.89
CA GLY A 120 -2.34 -19.38 -1.08
C GLY A 120 -1.97 -18.35 -0.02
N HIS A 121 -0.78 -18.46 0.56
CA HIS A 121 -0.28 -17.57 1.60
C HIS A 121 0.90 -16.74 1.08
N LEU A 122 0.84 -15.43 1.30
CA LEU A 122 1.88 -14.47 0.97
C LEU A 122 2.40 -13.84 2.25
N VAL A 123 3.62 -14.20 2.63
CA VAL A 123 4.32 -13.59 3.76
C VAL A 123 5.55 -12.87 3.27
N LYS A 124 5.66 -11.61 3.64
CA LYS A 124 6.88 -10.81 3.44
C LYS A 124 7.29 -10.21 4.77
N PRO A 125 8.49 -10.54 5.25
CA PRO A 125 9.02 -9.95 6.48
C PRO A 125 9.25 -8.45 6.29
N LEU A 126 9.47 -7.76 7.39
CA LEU A 126 9.72 -6.32 7.39
C LEU A 126 10.86 -5.97 6.43
N ARG A 127 10.55 -5.17 5.42
CA ARG A 127 11.51 -4.71 4.43
C ARG A 127 11.41 -3.21 4.22
N ARG A 128 12.55 -2.61 3.87
CA ARG A 128 12.62 -1.21 3.48
C ARG A 128 11.99 -0.99 2.11
N LEU A 129 11.18 0.06 1.99
CA LEU A 129 10.71 0.60 0.73
C LEU A 129 11.64 1.73 0.26
N LEU A 130 11.92 1.77 -1.04
CA LEU A 130 12.77 2.82 -1.61
C LEU A 130 12.02 4.15 -1.75
N LYS A 131 10.69 4.09 -1.90
CA LYS A 131 9.81 5.24 -2.05
C LYS A 131 8.63 5.11 -1.09
N GLY A 132 7.97 6.23 -0.81
CA GLY A 132 6.80 6.30 0.06
C GLY A 132 7.12 6.80 1.46
N THR A 133 6.11 7.32 2.11
CA THR A 133 6.22 7.90 3.47
C THR A 133 4.90 7.80 4.22
N LEU A 134 4.97 7.81 5.56
CA LEU A 134 3.82 8.02 6.44
C LEU A 134 3.68 9.49 6.89
N PHE A 135 4.61 10.37 6.49
CA PHE A 135 4.66 11.76 6.90
C PHE A 135 4.37 12.69 5.72
N GLY A 136 3.84 13.87 6.02
CA GLY A 136 3.67 14.95 5.06
C GLY A 136 2.54 14.74 4.05
N PRO A 137 2.47 15.61 3.02
CA PRO A 137 1.38 15.59 2.02
C PRO A 137 1.40 14.35 1.12
N GLU A 138 2.55 13.70 0.93
CA GLU A 138 2.69 12.46 0.16
C GLU A 138 2.49 11.20 1.03
N SER A 139 1.94 11.36 2.24
CA SER A 139 1.69 10.26 3.17
C SER A 139 0.74 9.21 2.59
N PHE A 140 1.05 7.93 2.87
CA PHE A 140 0.15 6.82 2.57
C PHE A 140 -1.04 6.72 3.54
N ILE A 141 -0.99 7.38 4.71
CA ILE A 141 -2.10 7.38 5.67
C ILE A 141 -3.34 8.00 5.05
N GLY A 142 -4.49 7.33 5.21
CA GLY A 142 -5.76 7.75 4.62
C GLY A 142 -5.89 7.44 3.14
N ARG A 143 -4.99 6.64 2.58
CA ARG A 143 -5.09 6.07 1.24
C ARG A 143 -5.45 4.59 1.33
N SER A 144 -5.61 3.92 0.19
CA SER A 144 -5.87 2.48 0.19
C SER A 144 -4.76 1.70 -0.48
N ILE A 145 -4.68 0.40 -0.16
CA ILE A 145 -3.92 -0.58 -0.92
C ILE A 145 -4.90 -1.44 -1.69
N VAL A 146 -4.57 -1.74 -2.93
CA VAL A 146 -5.29 -2.70 -3.77
C VAL A 146 -4.36 -3.84 -4.15
N ILE A 147 -4.89 -5.06 -4.05
CA ILE A 147 -4.26 -6.30 -4.52
C ILE A 147 -4.96 -6.69 -5.81
N HIS A 148 -4.19 -6.84 -6.87
CA HIS A 148 -4.69 -7.13 -8.21
C HIS A 148 -4.69 -8.62 -8.55
N GLU A 149 -5.49 -8.99 -9.54
CA GLU A 149 -5.62 -10.37 -10.02
C GLU A 149 -4.38 -10.89 -10.74
N GLY A 150 -3.74 -10.02 -11.50
CA GLY A 150 -2.67 -10.38 -12.40
C GLY A 150 -1.34 -9.71 -12.08
N GLU A 151 -0.38 -10.09 -12.87
CA GLU A 151 0.97 -9.53 -12.85
C GLU A 151 0.95 -8.07 -13.32
N ASP A 152 1.69 -7.24 -12.61
CA ASP A 152 2.07 -5.91 -13.02
C ASP A 152 3.17 -6.00 -14.08
N ASP A 153 2.93 -5.45 -15.28
CA ASP A 153 3.90 -5.45 -16.40
C ASP A 153 5.03 -4.42 -16.23
N LEU A 154 5.04 -3.68 -15.12
CA LEU A 154 6.05 -2.69 -14.74
C LEU A 154 6.29 -1.63 -15.82
N GLY A 155 5.23 -1.22 -16.52
CA GLY A 155 5.31 -0.22 -17.59
C GLY A 155 5.83 -0.76 -18.92
N SER A 156 6.01 -2.10 -19.06
CA SER A 156 6.62 -2.73 -20.24
C SER A 156 5.62 -3.24 -21.26
N GLY A 157 4.32 -3.11 -21.01
CA GLY A 157 3.26 -3.68 -21.84
C GLY A 157 2.99 -2.97 -23.18
N GLY A 158 3.66 -1.85 -23.46
CA GLY A 158 3.61 -1.17 -24.74
C GLY A 158 2.27 -0.47 -25.06
N ASN A 159 1.41 -0.24 -24.08
CA ASN A 159 0.13 0.44 -24.23
C ASN A 159 -0.08 1.49 -23.11
N PRO A 160 -1.06 2.42 -23.26
CA PRO A 160 -1.28 3.46 -22.24
C PRO A 160 -1.62 2.93 -20.85
N GLY A 161 -2.34 1.80 -20.74
CA GLY A 161 -2.68 1.17 -19.47
C GLY A 161 -1.43 0.72 -18.69
N SER A 162 -0.42 0.23 -19.39
CA SER A 162 0.87 -0.16 -18.82
C SER A 162 1.53 1.01 -18.07
N LEU A 163 1.51 2.21 -18.67
CA LEU A 163 2.09 3.42 -18.08
C LEU A 163 1.21 4.09 -17.02
N LEU A 164 -0.03 3.66 -16.87
CA LEU A 164 -0.96 4.18 -15.88
C LEU A 164 -1.07 3.28 -14.63
N HIS A 165 -1.07 1.95 -14.84
CA HIS A 165 -1.41 1.00 -13.77
C HIS A 165 -0.84 -0.41 -13.97
N GLY A 166 0.11 -0.62 -14.90
CA GLY A 166 0.81 -1.90 -15.08
C GLY A 166 -0.04 -3.06 -15.58
N ASN A 167 -1.24 -2.80 -16.13
CA ASN A 167 -2.16 -3.83 -16.67
C ASN A 167 -2.47 -5.00 -15.71
N SER A 168 -2.39 -4.79 -14.40
CA SER A 168 -2.50 -5.83 -13.36
C SER A 168 -3.89 -6.45 -13.20
N GLY A 169 -4.87 -6.02 -14.01
CA GLY A 169 -6.20 -6.61 -14.04
C GLY A 169 -7.12 -6.16 -12.90
N ARG A 170 -8.07 -7.05 -12.53
CA ARG A 170 -9.12 -6.76 -11.58
C ARG A 170 -8.61 -6.58 -10.16
N ARG A 171 -9.41 -5.93 -9.32
CA ARG A 171 -9.11 -5.65 -7.92
C ARG A 171 -9.69 -6.75 -7.04
N LEU A 172 -8.83 -7.64 -6.51
CA LEU A 172 -9.27 -8.80 -5.72
C LEU A 172 -9.58 -8.46 -4.27
N ALA A 173 -8.76 -7.60 -3.69
CA ALA A 173 -8.88 -7.21 -2.28
C ALA A 173 -8.30 -5.82 -2.07
N CYS A 174 -8.73 -5.16 -1.00
CA CYS A 174 -8.25 -3.83 -0.65
C CYS A 174 -8.37 -3.53 0.84
N CYS A 175 -7.73 -2.47 1.27
CA CYS A 175 -7.81 -1.96 2.63
C CYS A 175 -7.41 -0.49 2.71
N VAL A 176 -7.86 0.20 3.75
CA VAL A 176 -7.45 1.58 4.07
C VAL A 176 -6.23 1.55 4.99
N ILE A 177 -5.24 2.38 4.70
CA ILE A 177 -4.05 2.56 5.52
C ILE A 177 -4.38 3.49 6.68
N GLY A 178 -4.52 2.92 7.85
CA GLY A 178 -4.80 3.62 9.10
C GLY A 178 -3.59 3.66 10.04
N ILE A 179 -3.59 4.64 10.94
CA ILE A 179 -2.56 4.74 11.98
C ILE A 179 -2.71 3.59 12.97
N SER A 180 -1.58 3.01 13.40
CA SER A 180 -1.52 1.98 14.45
C SER A 180 -0.64 2.42 15.61
N ALA A 181 -0.93 1.92 16.80
CA ALA A 181 -0.13 2.19 17.99
C ALA A 181 1.23 1.47 17.96
N THR A 182 1.29 0.30 17.33
CA THR A 182 2.48 -0.57 17.21
C THR A 182 2.46 -1.30 15.87
N LEU A 183 3.58 -1.95 15.51
CA LEU A 183 3.51 -3.01 14.49
C LEU A 183 2.66 -4.16 15.04
N PRO A 184 1.80 -4.77 14.22
CA PRO A 184 1.20 -6.06 14.56
C PRO A 184 2.30 -7.09 14.83
N SER A 185 2.07 -7.90 15.83
CA SER A 185 2.94 -9.02 16.20
C SER A 185 2.77 -10.18 15.23
#